data_0186554ce7fe6c0e38baa30c7e539dfc
#
_entry.id   0186554ce7fe6c0e38baa30c7e539dfc
#
_cell.length_a   1.000
_cell.length_b   1.000
_cell.length_c   1.000
_cell.angle_alpha   90.00
_cell.angle_beta   90.00
_cell.angle_gamma   90.00
#
_symmetry.space_group_name_H-M   'P 1'
#
loop_
_entity.id
_entity.type
_entity.pdbx_description
1 polymer ?
#
loop_
_entity_poly.entity_id
_entity_poly.type
_entity_poly.pdbx_seq_one_letter_code
_entity_poly.pdbx_strand_id
1 'polypeptide(L)'
;LCVDRIYNENLPEEDREPACVRTCPAGARHFGDLGDAESDVSKLVQERGGMDLMPELGTKPVNKYLPPRPKDQGNEIDILAPLLAPIATETSGFLGWLDRTLEKI
;
A
#
# COMPACT_ATOMS: atom_id res chain seq x y z
N LEU A 1 -5.96 20.72 14.82
CA LEU A 1 -5.71 19.30 14.52
C LEU A 1 -4.54 18.81 15.34
N CYS A 2 -4.77 18.00 16.41
CA CYS A 2 -3.75 17.39 17.27
C CYS A 2 -2.70 18.36 17.83
N VAL A 3 -3.05 19.63 18.05
CA VAL A 3 -2.16 20.66 18.60
C VAL A 3 -1.62 20.24 19.96
N ASP A 4 -2.47 19.62 20.77
CA ASP A 4 -2.18 19.03 22.06
C ASP A 4 -1.14 17.89 22.03
N ARG A 5 -0.90 17.27 20.87
CA ARG A 5 0.15 16.28 20.70
C ARG A 5 1.41 16.87 20.08
N ILE A 6 1.26 17.67 19.03
CA ILE A 6 2.37 18.21 18.24
C ILE A 6 3.25 19.13 19.09
N TYR A 7 2.62 19.95 19.94
CA TYR A 7 3.34 20.92 20.79
C TYR A 7 3.46 20.47 22.27
N ASN A 8 3.25 19.19 22.54
CA ASN A 8 3.35 18.67 23.90
C ASN A 8 4.80 18.38 24.28
N GLU A 9 5.39 19.24 25.06
CA GLU A 9 6.78 19.09 25.53
C GLU A 9 6.99 17.88 26.45
N ASN A 10 5.91 17.32 27.01
CA ASN A 10 5.97 16.13 27.87
C ASN A 10 6.04 14.83 27.06
N LEU A 11 5.82 14.89 25.74
CA LEU A 11 5.99 13.75 24.85
C LEU A 11 7.40 13.73 24.25
N PRO A 12 7.99 12.55 24.05
CA PRO A 12 9.19 12.42 23.22
C PRO A 12 8.97 13.04 21.83
N GLU A 13 10.01 13.62 21.24
CA GLU A 13 9.90 14.30 19.95
C GLU A 13 9.34 13.38 18.85
N GLU A 14 9.74 12.13 18.84
CA GLU A 14 9.25 11.07 17.94
C GLU A 14 7.76 10.78 18.06
N ASP A 15 7.15 11.13 19.20
CA ASP A 15 5.73 10.93 19.47
C ASP A 15 4.88 12.20 19.21
N ARG A 16 5.52 13.32 18.88
CA ARG A 16 4.88 14.62 18.60
C ARG A 16 4.30 14.69 17.19
N GLU A 17 3.56 13.68 16.79
CA GLU A 17 2.89 13.62 15.51
C GLU A 17 1.36 13.47 15.65
N PRO A 18 0.59 13.83 14.62
CA PRO A 18 -0.86 13.63 14.65
C PRO A 18 -1.24 12.16 14.85
N ALA A 19 -2.29 11.92 15.64
CA ALA A 19 -2.77 10.56 15.92
C ALA A 19 -3.13 9.79 14.63
N CYS A 20 -3.61 10.46 13.60
CA CYS A 20 -3.95 9.84 12.32
C CYS A 20 -2.72 9.37 11.52
N VAL A 21 -1.56 9.96 11.74
CA VAL A 21 -0.28 9.48 11.16
C VAL A 21 0.16 8.23 11.89
N ARG A 22 0.24 8.32 13.21
CA ARG A 22 0.70 7.24 14.09
C ARG A 22 -0.14 5.97 13.99
N THR A 23 -1.45 6.10 13.84
CA THR A 23 -2.36 4.95 13.79
C THR A 23 -2.56 4.37 12.37
N CYS A 24 -1.91 4.93 11.35
CA CYS A 24 -2.04 4.45 9.99
C CYS A 24 -1.17 3.21 9.74
N PRO A 25 -1.72 1.98 9.69
CA PRO A 25 -0.92 0.77 9.56
C PRO A 25 -0.25 0.66 8.18
N ALA A 26 -0.80 1.36 7.18
CA ALA A 26 -0.25 1.38 5.82
C ALA A 26 0.87 2.41 5.64
N GLY A 27 1.18 3.24 6.64
CA GLY A 27 2.13 4.35 6.50
C GLY A 27 1.77 5.33 5.38
N ALA A 28 0.46 5.49 5.10
CA ALA A 28 -0.03 6.29 3.98
C ALA A 28 -0.25 7.77 4.34
N ARG A 29 -0.01 8.15 5.58
CA ARG A 29 -0.16 9.52 6.07
C ARG A 29 1.18 10.06 6.53
N HIS A 30 1.53 11.21 6.02
CA HIS A 30 2.75 11.92 6.34
C HIS A 30 2.39 13.27 6.96
N PHE A 31 3.21 13.73 7.87
CA PHE A 31 3.04 15.01 8.54
C PHE A 31 4.36 15.77 8.55
N GLY A 32 4.31 17.07 8.34
CA GLY A 32 5.47 17.95 8.37
C GLY A 32 5.13 19.34 7.87
N ASP A 33 6.15 20.18 7.75
CA ASP A 33 6.01 21.57 7.27
C ASP A 33 6.23 21.60 5.75
N LEU A 34 5.20 21.96 5.00
CA LEU A 34 5.29 22.18 3.55
C LEU A 34 5.98 23.54 3.21
N GLY A 35 6.14 24.42 4.17
CA GLY A 35 6.88 25.67 4.00
C GLY A 35 8.40 25.48 4.06
N ASP A 36 8.86 24.38 4.64
CA ASP A 36 10.27 24.01 4.68
C ASP A 36 10.58 23.07 3.50
N ALA A 37 11.42 23.54 2.57
CA ALA A 37 11.81 22.76 1.39
C ALA A 37 12.62 21.50 1.72
N GLU A 38 13.29 21.49 2.87
CA GLU A 38 14.12 20.36 3.32
C GLU A 38 13.29 19.32 4.10
N SER A 39 12.05 19.61 4.43
CA SER A 39 11.18 18.67 5.12
C SER A 39 10.87 17.43 4.26
N ASP A 40 10.70 16.29 4.91
CA ASP A 40 10.40 15.01 4.22
C ASP A 40 9.08 15.08 3.44
N VAL A 41 8.09 15.82 3.95
CA VAL A 41 6.79 15.99 3.25
C VAL A 41 6.93 16.86 2.00
N SER A 42 7.78 17.90 2.02
CA SER A 42 8.02 18.73 0.84
C SER A 42 8.75 17.95 -0.25
N LYS A 43 9.78 17.21 0.12
CA LYS A 43 10.48 16.29 -0.81
C LYS A 43 9.53 15.26 -1.41
N LEU A 44 8.71 14.64 -0.58
CA LEU A 44 7.76 13.62 -1.00
C LEU A 44 6.70 14.17 -1.97
N VAL A 45 6.20 15.38 -1.73
CA VAL A 45 5.24 16.07 -2.61
C VAL A 45 5.88 16.40 -3.96
N GLN A 46 7.14 16.84 -3.97
CA GLN A 46 7.87 17.15 -5.21
C GLN A 46 8.18 15.88 -6.02
N GLU A 47 8.67 14.84 -5.37
CA GLU A 47 9.06 13.59 -6.03
C GLU A 47 7.87 12.85 -6.63
N ARG A 48 6.74 12.85 -5.94
CA ARG A 48 5.56 12.07 -6.32
C ARG A 48 4.44 12.88 -6.97
N GLY A 49 4.63 14.19 -7.13
CA GLY A 49 3.63 15.04 -7.75
C GLY A 49 2.36 15.19 -6.90
N GLY A 50 2.51 15.74 -5.69
CA GLY A 50 1.37 15.99 -4.80
C GLY A 50 0.34 16.92 -5.41
N MET A 51 -0.93 16.58 -5.30
CA MET A 51 -2.07 17.32 -5.87
C MET A 51 -3.06 17.78 -4.81
N ASP A 52 -3.77 18.84 -5.11
CA ASP A 52 -4.90 19.30 -4.32
C ASP A 52 -6.16 18.51 -4.64
N LEU A 53 -6.99 18.27 -3.63
CA LEU A 53 -8.30 17.71 -3.86
C LEU A 53 -9.20 18.77 -4.49
N MET A 54 -9.79 18.48 -5.65
CA MET A 54 -10.68 19.37 -6.40
C MET A 54 -10.07 20.76 -6.61
N PRO A 55 -8.96 20.86 -7.36
CA PRO A 55 -8.27 22.14 -7.57
C PRO A 55 -9.14 23.18 -8.29
N GLU A 56 -10.14 22.73 -9.04
CA GLU A 56 -11.13 23.56 -9.73
C GLU A 56 -11.98 24.42 -8.79
N LEU A 57 -12.12 24.00 -7.52
CA LEU A 57 -12.86 24.76 -6.51
C LEU A 57 -12.04 25.90 -5.90
N GLY A 58 -10.74 25.97 -6.15
CA GLY A 58 -9.85 27.04 -5.67
C GLY A 58 -9.70 27.11 -4.15
N THR A 59 -10.03 26.04 -3.42
CA THR A 59 -10.03 26.01 -1.93
C THR A 59 -8.63 26.02 -1.34
N LYS A 60 -7.59 25.73 -2.12
CA LYS A 60 -6.18 25.66 -1.71
C LYS A 60 -5.99 24.89 -0.40
N PRO A 61 -6.35 23.60 -0.35
CA PRO A 61 -6.27 22.81 0.87
C PRO A 61 -4.83 22.63 1.34
N VAL A 62 -4.63 22.61 2.65
CA VAL A 62 -3.32 22.32 3.27
C VAL A 62 -2.89 20.88 3.00
N ASN A 63 -3.84 19.96 2.95
CA ASN A 63 -3.54 18.56 2.67
C ASN A 63 -3.26 18.36 1.19
N LYS A 64 -2.15 17.68 0.89
CA LYS A 64 -1.80 17.25 -0.46
C LYS A 64 -2.02 15.75 -0.60
N TYR A 65 -2.51 15.33 -1.75
CA TYR A 65 -2.74 13.93 -2.08
C TYR A 65 -1.65 13.44 -3.03
N LEU A 66 -1.05 12.33 -2.67
CA LEU A 66 -0.05 11.70 -3.53
C LEU A 66 -0.73 10.69 -4.45
N PRO A 67 -0.32 10.57 -5.72
CA PRO A 67 -0.81 9.53 -6.60
C PRO A 67 -0.46 8.14 -6.04
N PRO A 68 -1.22 7.11 -6.40
CA PRO A 68 -0.89 5.74 -6.01
C PRO A 68 0.54 5.40 -6.43
N ARG A 69 1.22 4.61 -5.60
CA ARG A 69 2.54 4.08 -5.99
C ARG A 69 2.34 3.22 -7.25
N PRO A 70 3.24 3.33 -8.25
CA PRO A 70 3.24 2.39 -9.35
C PRO A 70 3.30 0.98 -8.75
N LYS A 71 2.41 0.11 -9.18
CA LYS A 71 2.54 -1.31 -8.83
C LYS A 71 3.84 -1.79 -9.48
N ASP A 72 4.77 -2.31 -8.69
CA ASP A 72 5.89 -3.05 -9.24
C ASP A 72 5.30 -4.17 -10.10
N GLN A 73 5.57 -4.11 -11.39
CA GLN A 73 5.05 -5.09 -12.35
C GLN A 73 5.57 -6.53 -12.09
N GLY A 74 6.41 -6.70 -11.07
CA GLY A 74 6.96 -7.99 -10.64
C GLY A 74 6.28 -8.66 -9.45
N ASN A 75 5.36 -7.97 -8.76
CA ASN A 75 4.64 -8.51 -7.60
C ASN A 75 3.11 -8.52 -7.80
N GLU A 76 2.66 -8.83 -8.99
CA GLU A 76 1.31 -9.32 -9.14
C GLU A 76 1.29 -10.69 -8.43
N ILE A 77 0.89 -10.69 -7.16
CA ILE A 77 0.52 -11.92 -6.48
C ILE A 77 -0.70 -12.39 -7.26
N ASP A 78 -0.48 -13.24 -8.22
CA ASP A 78 -1.54 -13.92 -8.92
C ASP A 78 -2.19 -14.90 -7.95
N ILE A 79 -3.13 -14.36 -7.16
CA ILE A 79 -3.91 -15.13 -6.17
C ILE A 79 -4.74 -16.20 -6.87
N LEU A 80 -4.95 -16.05 -8.17
CA LEU A 80 -5.71 -16.99 -9.02
C LEU A 80 -4.83 -18.05 -9.68
N ALA A 81 -3.52 -17.80 -9.81
CA ALA A 81 -2.63 -18.79 -10.44
C ALA A 81 -2.69 -20.17 -9.78
N PRO A 82 -2.68 -20.30 -8.43
CA PRO A 82 -2.84 -21.61 -7.80
C PRO A 82 -4.24 -22.22 -7.99
N LEU A 83 -5.27 -21.38 -8.21
CA LEU A 83 -6.65 -21.83 -8.43
C LEU A 83 -6.91 -22.22 -9.88
N LEU A 84 -6.16 -21.62 -10.82
CA LEU A 84 -6.23 -21.89 -12.26
C LEU A 84 -5.15 -22.86 -12.73
N ALA A 85 -4.20 -23.21 -11.87
CA ALA A 85 -3.28 -24.28 -12.16
C ALA A 85 -4.12 -25.53 -12.50
N PRO A 86 -3.94 -26.15 -13.66
CA PRO A 86 -4.62 -27.39 -13.96
C PRO A 86 -4.32 -28.32 -12.78
N ILE A 87 -5.38 -28.85 -12.16
CA ILE A 87 -5.23 -29.89 -11.16
C ILE A 87 -4.42 -30.94 -11.87
N ALA A 88 -3.13 -30.98 -11.57
CA ALA A 88 -2.29 -32.06 -12.03
C ALA A 88 -2.93 -33.30 -11.42
N THR A 89 -3.76 -33.95 -12.21
CA THR A 89 -4.27 -35.28 -11.90
C THR A 89 -3.07 -36.19 -11.99
N GLU A 90 -2.19 -36.12 -10.99
CA GLU A 90 -1.32 -37.19 -10.69
C GLU A 90 -2.24 -38.37 -10.33
N THR A 91 -2.60 -39.11 -11.33
CA THR A 91 -3.26 -40.41 -11.15
C THR A 91 -2.25 -41.41 -10.59
N SER A 92 -1.50 -40.98 -9.57
CA SER A 92 -0.65 -41.85 -8.78
C SER A 92 -1.52 -42.44 -7.68
N GLY A 93 -1.95 -43.63 -7.89
CA GLY A 93 -2.82 -44.33 -6.96
C GLY A 93 -3.68 -45.39 -7.67
N PHE A 94 -4.72 -45.82 -6.99
CA PHE A 94 -5.64 -46.85 -7.48
C PHE A 94 -6.28 -46.50 -8.86
N LEU A 95 -6.60 -45.24 -9.10
CA LEU A 95 -7.16 -44.78 -10.37
C LEU A 95 -6.15 -44.87 -11.52
N GLY A 96 -4.89 -44.53 -11.30
CA GLY A 96 -3.83 -44.67 -12.31
C GLY A 96 -3.49 -46.14 -12.62
N TRP A 97 -3.73 -47.04 -11.66
CA TRP A 97 -3.62 -48.47 -11.90
C TRP A 97 -4.80 -49.00 -12.74
N LEU A 98 -6.02 -48.55 -12.47
CA LEU A 98 -7.22 -48.88 -13.23
C LEU A 98 -7.11 -48.43 -14.70
N ASP A 99 -6.63 -47.23 -14.94
CA ASP A 99 -6.50 -46.69 -16.30
C ASP A 99 -5.53 -47.50 -17.13
N ARG A 100 -4.38 -47.89 -16.55
CA ARG A 100 -3.39 -48.75 -17.20
C ARG A 100 -3.87 -50.17 -17.47
N THR A 101 -4.84 -50.67 -16.70
CA THR A 101 -5.39 -52.02 -16.90
C THR A 101 -6.49 -52.04 -17.97
N LEU A 102 -7.23 -50.93 -18.12
CA LEU A 102 -8.28 -50.78 -19.13
C LEU A 102 -7.71 -50.51 -20.53
N GLU A 103 -6.55 -49.86 -20.64
CA GLU A 103 -5.88 -49.69 -21.95
C GLU A 103 -5.33 -50.99 -22.59
N LYS A 104 -5.29 -52.10 -21.86
CA LYS A 104 -4.77 -53.37 -22.32
C LYS A 104 -5.86 -54.37 -22.77
N ILE A 105 -7.12 -53.95 -22.76
CA ILE A 105 -8.26 -54.71 -23.24
C ILE A 105 -8.75 -54.14 -24.58
#